data_40c595b39b364cb51da8b68776335f66
#
_entry.id   40c595b39b364cb51da8b68776335f66
#
_cell.length_a   1.000
_cell.length_b   1.000
_cell.length_c   1.000
_cell.angle_alpha   90.00
_cell.angle_beta   90.00
_cell.angle_gamma   90.00
#
_symmetry.space_group_name_H-M   'P 1'
#
loop_
_entity.id
_entity.type
_entity.pdbx_description
1 polymer ?
#
loop_
_entity_poly.entity_id
_entity_poly.type
_entity_poly.pdbx_seq_one_letter_code
_entity_poly.pdbx_strand_id
1 'polypeptide(L)'
;MRIVVSEFLTLDGVMQAPGGEDEDRSGGFEHGGWQLRNEYIDDIAGQAIMESFDSSAGMLLGRKTYDIFAGYWPTSDEEPIATTMNTTKKYVASRTLTSPLEWQNSTLLEGDTVQAVRALKDEPGGDLFVIGSGDFAQTLIDNDLVDEYRLMIHPIVVGGGKRLFRDGNPLAKLTLVDSKISGTGVAILTYRPK
;
A
#
# COMPACT_ATOMS: atom_id res chain seq x y z
N MET A 1 -11.96 -3.62 12.59
CA MET A 1 -10.60 -3.12 12.19
C MET A 1 -10.74 -1.90 11.28
N ARG A 2 -9.80 -0.95 11.28
CA ARG A 2 -9.80 0.18 10.30
C ARG A 2 -9.00 -0.21 9.06
N ILE A 3 -9.35 0.35 7.92
CA ILE A 3 -8.61 0.19 6.66
C ILE A 3 -7.72 1.43 6.46
N VAL A 4 -6.41 1.23 6.43
CA VAL A 4 -5.41 2.29 6.26
C VAL A 4 -4.69 2.09 4.93
N VAL A 5 -4.90 2.99 3.99
CA VAL A 5 -4.18 3.00 2.70
C VAL A 5 -2.88 3.78 2.89
N SER A 6 -1.75 3.09 2.74
CA SER A 6 -0.42 3.68 2.85
C SER A 6 0.31 3.54 1.52
N GLU A 7 0.67 4.68 0.91
CA GLU A 7 1.22 4.68 -0.43
C GLU A 7 2.42 5.62 -0.57
N PHE A 8 3.36 5.15 -1.38
CA PHE A 8 4.42 5.99 -1.91
C PHE A 8 3.91 6.67 -3.18
N LEU A 9 3.95 7.99 -3.21
CA LEU A 9 3.48 8.77 -4.33
C LEU A 9 4.60 9.69 -4.84
N THR A 10 4.64 9.89 -6.14
CA THR A 10 5.36 11.03 -6.72
C THR A 10 4.57 12.33 -6.48
N LEU A 11 5.19 13.49 -6.68
CA LEU A 11 4.53 14.80 -6.54
C LEU A 11 3.32 14.93 -7.49
N ASP A 12 3.35 14.26 -8.65
CA ASP A 12 2.22 14.19 -9.58
C ASP A 12 1.28 12.99 -9.34
N GLY A 13 1.38 12.34 -8.17
CA GLY A 13 0.43 11.36 -7.66
C GLY A 13 0.56 9.94 -8.22
N VAL A 14 1.66 9.62 -8.89
CA VAL A 14 1.94 8.26 -9.40
C VAL A 14 2.40 7.37 -8.26
N MET A 15 1.81 6.17 -8.17
CA MET A 15 2.14 5.11 -7.21
C MET A 15 2.80 3.89 -7.85
N GLN A 16 2.93 3.86 -9.18
CA GLN A 16 3.37 2.69 -9.92
C GLN A 16 4.85 2.41 -9.68
N ALA A 17 5.18 1.16 -9.31
CA ALA A 17 6.53 0.60 -9.23
C ALA A 17 7.55 1.49 -8.46
N PRO A 18 7.31 1.85 -7.20
CA PRO A 18 8.23 2.68 -6.44
C PRO A 18 9.54 1.95 -6.10
N GLY A 19 9.48 0.65 -5.81
CA GLY A 19 10.58 -0.13 -5.27
C GLY A 19 11.53 -0.69 -6.32
N GLY A 20 11.04 -1.54 -7.22
CA GLY A 20 11.85 -2.23 -8.21
C GLY A 20 11.76 -1.64 -9.62
N GLU A 21 12.86 -1.71 -10.38
CA GLU A 21 12.89 -1.24 -11.77
C GLU A 21 11.87 -1.98 -12.65
N ASP A 22 11.74 -3.28 -12.41
CA ASP A 22 10.86 -4.19 -13.16
C ASP A 22 9.56 -4.53 -12.43
N GLU A 23 9.27 -3.87 -11.31
CA GLU A 23 8.14 -4.18 -10.43
C GLU A 23 6.78 -4.10 -11.15
N ASP A 24 6.57 -3.07 -11.94
CA ASP A 24 5.37 -2.91 -12.78
C ASP A 24 5.62 -2.09 -14.03
N ARG A 25 5.92 -2.73 -15.15
CA ARG A 25 6.09 -2.10 -16.47
C ARG A 25 4.80 -2.00 -17.28
N SER A 26 3.64 -2.35 -16.70
CA SER A 26 2.38 -2.28 -17.43
C SER A 26 2.06 -0.86 -17.91
N GLY A 27 1.43 -0.76 -19.09
CA GLY A 27 1.17 0.53 -19.71
C GLY A 27 2.41 1.23 -20.29
N GLY A 28 3.54 0.53 -20.42
CA GLY A 28 4.78 1.12 -20.94
C GLY A 28 5.51 2.01 -19.91
N PHE A 29 5.29 1.80 -18.60
CA PHE A 29 5.94 2.59 -17.56
C PHE A 29 7.44 2.26 -17.47
N GLU A 30 8.29 3.28 -17.65
CA GLU A 30 9.75 3.16 -17.72
C GLU A 30 10.48 3.68 -16.47
N HIS A 31 9.76 4.27 -15.50
CA HIS A 31 10.32 4.92 -14.32
C HIS A 31 10.29 4.05 -13.06
N GLY A 32 10.22 2.71 -13.19
CA GLY A 32 10.25 1.79 -12.04
C GLY A 32 11.47 1.99 -11.14
N GLY A 33 11.31 1.75 -9.85
CA GLY A 33 12.35 1.96 -8.84
C GLY A 33 12.60 3.44 -8.50
N TRP A 34 11.68 4.35 -8.86
CA TRP A 34 11.87 5.79 -8.69
C TRP A 34 12.09 6.20 -7.24
N GLN A 35 11.59 5.46 -6.26
CA GLN A 35 11.81 5.74 -4.84
C GLN A 35 13.21 5.33 -4.38
N LEU A 36 13.61 4.07 -4.61
CA LEU A 36 14.89 3.54 -4.12
C LEU A 36 16.09 4.12 -4.86
N ARG A 37 15.98 4.35 -6.17
CA ARG A 37 17.07 4.92 -6.98
C ARG A 37 17.47 6.33 -6.58
N ASN A 38 16.56 7.09 -5.99
CA ASN A 38 16.80 8.49 -5.64
C ASN A 38 17.09 8.69 -4.13
N GLU A 39 17.33 7.59 -3.40
CA GLU A 39 17.71 7.62 -1.98
C GLU A 39 16.78 8.47 -1.10
N TYR A 40 15.48 8.41 -1.35
CA TYR A 40 14.49 9.21 -0.61
C TYR A 40 14.21 8.70 0.80
N ILE A 41 14.67 7.49 1.16
CA ILE A 41 14.40 6.91 2.47
C ILE A 41 15.54 7.27 3.42
N ASP A 42 15.30 8.28 4.25
CA ASP A 42 16.12 8.61 5.41
C ASP A 42 15.52 8.01 6.69
N ASP A 43 16.14 8.29 7.85
CA ASP A 43 15.69 7.78 9.15
C ASP A 43 14.22 8.16 9.45
N ILE A 44 13.78 9.36 9.08
CA ILE A 44 12.41 9.83 9.31
C ILE A 44 11.41 9.06 8.43
N ALA A 45 11.74 8.90 7.15
CA ALA A 45 10.91 8.14 6.21
C ALA A 45 10.88 6.65 6.56
N GLY A 46 12.03 6.07 6.90
CA GLY A 46 12.15 4.68 7.34
C GLY A 46 11.36 4.40 8.62
N GLN A 47 11.45 5.29 9.62
CA GLN A 47 10.67 5.18 10.85
C GLN A 47 9.15 5.24 10.56
N ALA A 48 8.69 6.13 9.70
CA ALA A 48 7.27 6.23 9.35
C ALA A 48 6.74 4.96 8.66
N ILE A 49 7.58 4.30 7.84
CA ILE A 49 7.27 3.00 7.23
C ILE A 49 7.10 1.93 8.33
N MET A 50 8.05 1.82 9.25
CA MET A 50 8.00 0.82 10.33
C MET A 50 6.83 1.05 11.28
N GLU A 51 6.55 2.31 11.68
CA GLU A 51 5.39 2.68 12.50
C GLU A 51 4.05 2.21 11.86
N SER A 52 3.97 2.20 10.53
CA SER A 52 2.78 1.71 9.83
C SER A 52 2.58 0.20 9.99
N PHE A 53 3.66 -0.58 10.03
CA PHE A 53 3.60 -2.02 10.31
C PHE A 53 3.30 -2.31 11.78
N ASP A 54 3.97 -1.63 12.71
CA ASP A 54 3.81 -1.85 14.15
C ASP A 54 2.37 -1.60 14.63
N SER A 55 1.66 -0.66 14.00
CA SER A 55 0.27 -0.35 14.32
C SER A 55 -0.73 -1.29 13.65
N SER A 56 -0.29 -2.19 12.75
CA SER A 56 -1.18 -3.01 11.94
C SER A 56 -1.50 -4.36 12.56
N ALA A 57 -2.76 -4.81 12.38
CA ALA A 57 -3.19 -6.18 12.67
C ALA A 57 -2.94 -7.12 11.48
N GLY A 58 -2.60 -6.60 10.32
CA GLY A 58 -2.32 -7.33 9.10
C GLY A 58 -2.25 -6.46 7.86
N MET A 59 -1.84 -7.05 6.76
CA MET A 59 -1.86 -6.45 5.43
C MET A 59 -3.09 -6.87 4.65
N LEU A 60 -3.60 -5.97 3.82
CA LEU A 60 -4.70 -6.21 2.92
C LEU A 60 -4.21 -5.96 1.49
N LEU A 61 -4.07 -7.00 0.69
CA LEU A 61 -3.35 -6.98 -0.58
C LEU A 61 -4.27 -7.35 -1.75
N GLY A 62 -4.13 -6.66 -2.87
CA GLY A 62 -4.61 -7.12 -4.15
C GLY A 62 -3.67 -8.16 -4.76
N ARG A 63 -4.18 -8.96 -5.71
CA ARG A 63 -3.45 -10.05 -6.34
C ARG A 63 -2.04 -9.66 -6.82
N LYS A 64 -1.92 -8.57 -7.58
CA LYS A 64 -0.64 -8.20 -8.20
C LYS A 64 0.44 -7.91 -7.17
N THR A 65 0.11 -7.12 -6.15
CA THR A 65 1.04 -6.82 -5.06
C THR A 65 1.37 -8.06 -4.25
N TYR A 66 0.39 -8.95 -4.02
CA TYR A 66 0.64 -10.24 -3.41
C TYR A 66 1.68 -11.05 -4.20
N ASP A 67 1.49 -11.18 -5.52
CA ASP A 67 2.40 -11.96 -6.38
C ASP A 67 3.84 -11.38 -6.36
N ILE A 68 3.98 -10.04 -6.40
CA ILE A 68 5.28 -9.34 -6.30
C ILE A 68 5.95 -9.61 -4.95
N PHE A 69 5.21 -9.42 -3.87
CA PHE A 69 5.75 -9.56 -2.51
C PHE A 69 6.06 -11.02 -2.15
N ALA A 70 5.21 -11.95 -2.56
CA ALA A 70 5.44 -13.39 -2.36
C ALA A 70 6.65 -13.91 -3.15
N GLY A 71 6.99 -13.28 -4.25
CA GLY A 71 8.19 -13.61 -5.02
C GLY A 71 9.48 -13.01 -4.45
N TYR A 72 9.41 -12.03 -3.56
CA TYR A 72 10.55 -11.30 -3.05
C TYR A 72 10.83 -11.56 -1.56
N TRP A 73 9.87 -11.28 -0.67
CA TRP A 73 10.09 -11.25 0.77
C TRP A 73 10.46 -12.59 1.42
N PRO A 74 9.97 -13.76 0.96
CA PRO A 74 10.36 -15.04 1.56
C PRO A 74 11.86 -15.36 1.48
N THR A 75 12.56 -14.77 0.52
CA THR A 75 14.00 -15.01 0.28
C THR A 75 14.86 -13.77 0.49
N SER A 76 14.26 -12.64 0.88
CA SER A 76 14.97 -11.39 1.14
C SER A 76 15.72 -11.46 2.47
N ASP A 77 16.91 -10.86 2.51
CA ASP A 77 17.75 -10.69 3.70
C ASP A 77 17.74 -9.24 4.24
N GLU A 78 16.82 -8.41 3.76
CA GLU A 78 16.65 -7.02 4.19
C GLU A 78 15.99 -6.93 5.58
N GLU A 79 16.75 -7.15 6.62
CA GLU A 79 16.23 -7.08 8.00
C GLU A 79 16.19 -5.65 8.55
N PRO A 80 15.19 -5.30 9.40
CA PRO A 80 14.13 -6.17 9.96
C PRO A 80 12.87 -6.29 9.09
N ILE A 81 12.81 -5.62 7.94
CA ILE A 81 11.58 -5.55 7.14
C ILE A 81 11.18 -6.92 6.55
N ALA A 82 12.14 -7.75 6.16
CA ALA A 82 11.86 -9.09 5.64
C ALA A 82 11.13 -9.96 6.68
N THR A 83 11.61 -9.96 7.94
CA THR A 83 10.94 -10.64 9.04
C THR A 83 9.53 -10.08 9.24
N THR A 84 9.35 -8.78 9.26
CA THR A 84 8.05 -8.11 9.42
C THR A 84 7.08 -8.52 8.32
N MET A 85 7.49 -8.45 7.04
CA MET A 85 6.67 -8.82 5.89
C MET A 85 6.24 -10.30 5.93
N ASN A 86 7.15 -11.19 6.32
CA ASN A 86 6.90 -12.63 6.37
C ASN A 86 5.99 -13.03 7.55
N THR A 87 6.12 -12.39 8.71
CA THR A 87 5.35 -12.73 9.91
C THR A 87 3.98 -12.06 9.98
N THR A 88 3.83 -10.88 9.39
CA THR A 88 2.55 -10.15 9.35
C THR A 88 1.47 -10.98 8.66
N LYS A 89 0.25 -10.98 9.21
CA LYS A 89 -0.92 -11.63 8.63
C LYS A 89 -1.34 -10.90 7.34
N LYS A 90 -1.70 -11.66 6.32
CA LYS A 90 -2.09 -11.13 5.01
C LYS A 90 -3.47 -11.60 4.60
N TYR A 91 -4.31 -10.67 4.16
CA TYR A 91 -5.60 -10.92 3.54
C TYR A 91 -5.50 -10.54 2.06
N VAL A 92 -5.79 -11.47 1.17
CA VAL A 92 -5.52 -11.32 -0.27
C VAL A 92 -6.82 -11.29 -1.06
N ALA A 93 -7.07 -10.18 -1.75
CA ALA A 93 -8.18 -10.04 -2.68
C ALA A 93 -7.77 -10.54 -4.07
N SER A 94 -8.38 -11.63 -4.53
CA SER A 94 -8.11 -12.19 -5.86
C SER A 94 -9.34 -12.93 -6.40
N ARG A 95 -9.55 -12.83 -7.71
CA ARG A 95 -10.58 -13.59 -8.44
C ARG A 95 -10.05 -14.86 -9.09
N THR A 96 -8.75 -15.12 -8.98
CA THR A 96 -8.09 -16.18 -9.77
C THR A 96 -7.12 -17.04 -8.95
N LEU A 97 -6.69 -16.58 -7.76
CA LEU A 97 -5.94 -17.41 -6.82
C LEU A 97 -6.89 -18.39 -6.13
N THR A 98 -6.33 -19.52 -5.70
CA THR A 98 -7.03 -20.55 -4.92
C THR A 98 -6.28 -20.80 -3.62
N SER A 99 -7.02 -21.17 -2.57
CA SER A 99 -6.42 -21.60 -1.28
C SER A 99 -5.85 -23.03 -1.39
N PRO A 100 -4.75 -23.35 -0.62
CA PRO A 100 -3.99 -22.43 0.22
C PRO A 100 -3.05 -21.53 -0.61
N LEU A 101 -2.74 -20.34 -0.07
CA LEU A 101 -1.76 -19.44 -0.65
C LEU A 101 -0.34 -19.82 -0.23
N GLU A 102 0.65 -19.66 -1.12
CA GLU A 102 2.02 -20.14 -0.91
C GLU A 102 2.80 -19.28 0.12
N TRP A 103 2.62 -17.97 0.13
CA TRP A 103 3.30 -17.10 1.10
C TRP A 103 2.67 -17.28 2.48
N GLN A 104 3.48 -17.60 3.47
CA GLN A 104 3.03 -17.88 4.84
C GLN A 104 2.17 -16.76 5.42
N ASN A 105 1.27 -17.10 6.33
CA ASN A 105 0.35 -16.18 6.99
C ASN A 105 -0.61 -15.44 6.03
N SER A 106 -0.86 -16.00 4.85
CA SER A 106 -1.77 -15.45 3.85
C SER A 106 -3.11 -16.17 3.83
N THR A 107 -4.20 -15.41 3.77
CA THR A 107 -5.57 -15.88 3.67
C THR A 107 -6.23 -15.25 2.45
N LEU A 108 -6.78 -16.07 1.56
CA LEU A 108 -7.57 -15.58 0.43
C LEU A 108 -8.93 -15.07 0.94
N LEU A 109 -9.31 -13.86 0.51
CA LEU A 109 -10.67 -13.36 0.73
C LEU A 109 -11.63 -14.07 -0.23
N GLU A 110 -12.60 -14.76 0.34
CA GLU A 110 -13.59 -15.52 -0.43
C GLU A 110 -14.80 -14.67 -0.81
N GLY A 111 -15.41 -14.98 -1.95
CA GLY A 111 -16.62 -14.34 -2.41
C GLY A 111 -16.45 -12.92 -2.90
N ASP A 112 -17.42 -12.06 -2.62
CA ASP A 112 -17.38 -10.65 -3.00
C ASP A 112 -16.38 -9.88 -2.14
N THR A 113 -15.42 -9.25 -2.79
CA THR A 113 -14.30 -8.55 -2.13
C THR A 113 -14.78 -7.43 -1.20
N VAL A 114 -15.80 -6.65 -1.60
CA VAL A 114 -16.32 -5.54 -0.79
C VAL A 114 -16.98 -6.06 0.48
N GLN A 115 -17.75 -7.14 0.36
CA GLN A 115 -18.40 -7.77 1.51
C GLN A 115 -17.38 -8.42 2.46
N ALA A 116 -16.36 -9.09 1.91
CA ALA A 116 -15.29 -9.68 2.71
C ALA A 116 -14.52 -8.61 3.50
N VAL A 117 -14.20 -7.46 2.88
CA VAL A 117 -13.54 -6.34 3.56
C VAL A 117 -14.46 -5.72 4.62
N ARG A 118 -15.78 -5.56 4.36
CA ARG A 118 -16.73 -5.10 5.39
C ARG A 118 -16.77 -6.02 6.59
N ALA A 119 -16.78 -7.33 6.38
CA ALA A 119 -16.72 -8.31 7.47
C ALA A 119 -15.44 -8.16 8.30
N LEU A 120 -14.28 -7.96 7.65
CA LEU A 120 -13.03 -7.68 8.36
C LEU A 120 -13.08 -6.38 9.18
N LYS A 121 -13.73 -5.34 8.66
CA LYS A 121 -13.90 -4.08 9.43
C LYS A 121 -14.70 -4.28 10.71
N ASP A 122 -15.67 -5.19 10.71
CA ASP A 122 -16.51 -5.50 11.89
C ASP A 122 -15.77 -6.37 12.93
N GLU A 123 -14.65 -7.00 12.57
CA GLU A 123 -13.85 -7.76 13.53
C GLU A 123 -13.08 -6.83 14.48
N PRO A 124 -12.90 -7.23 15.75
CA PRO A 124 -12.03 -6.51 16.67
C PRO A 124 -10.57 -6.63 16.24
N GLY A 125 -9.80 -5.57 16.40
CA GLY A 125 -8.37 -5.57 16.07
C GLY A 125 -7.82 -4.20 15.75
N GLY A 126 -6.53 -4.15 15.38
CA GLY A 126 -5.82 -2.96 14.93
C GLY A 126 -6.14 -2.60 13.47
N ASP A 127 -5.25 -1.85 12.86
CA ASP A 127 -5.41 -1.41 11.47
C ASP A 127 -5.12 -2.54 10.49
N LEU A 128 -5.86 -2.59 9.38
CA LEU A 128 -5.49 -3.35 8.19
C LEU A 128 -4.80 -2.41 7.20
N PHE A 129 -3.56 -2.70 6.92
CA PHE A 129 -2.66 -1.87 6.14
C PHE A 129 -2.70 -2.27 4.66
N VAL A 130 -3.04 -1.34 3.80
CA VAL A 130 -3.03 -1.52 2.34
C VAL A 130 -1.81 -0.79 1.80
N ILE A 131 -0.93 -1.53 1.12
CA ILE A 131 0.22 -0.97 0.41
C ILE A 131 0.22 -1.45 -1.04
N GLY A 132 0.51 -0.56 -1.98
CA GLY A 132 0.38 -0.85 -3.38
C GLY A 132 -1.06 -1.21 -3.77
N SER A 133 -1.22 -2.21 -4.65
CA SER A 133 -2.54 -2.77 -4.98
C SER A 133 -3.51 -1.76 -5.61
N GLY A 134 -3.03 -0.93 -6.55
CA GLY A 134 -3.77 0.23 -7.07
C GLY A 134 -5.22 -0.03 -7.51
N ASP A 135 -5.52 -1.16 -8.15
CA ASP A 135 -6.91 -1.48 -8.53
C ASP A 135 -7.75 -1.93 -7.33
N PHE A 136 -7.12 -2.58 -6.35
CA PHE A 136 -7.80 -2.94 -5.12
C PHE A 136 -8.01 -1.71 -4.22
N ALA A 137 -7.02 -0.84 -4.07
CA ALA A 137 -7.17 0.44 -3.38
C ALA A 137 -8.31 1.27 -4.02
N GLN A 138 -8.41 1.28 -5.36
CA GLN A 138 -9.52 1.91 -6.06
C GLN A 138 -10.87 1.29 -5.66
N THR A 139 -10.96 -0.04 -5.57
CA THR A 139 -12.19 -0.71 -5.10
C THR A 139 -12.56 -0.26 -3.68
N LEU A 140 -11.59 -0.07 -2.79
CA LEU A 140 -11.85 0.41 -1.44
C LEU A 140 -12.32 1.88 -1.42
N ILE A 141 -11.71 2.73 -2.23
CA ILE A 141 -12.09 4.15 -2.38
C ILE A 141 -13.50 4.29 -2.93
N ASP A 142 -13.83 3.58 -4.00
CA ASP A 142 -15.13 3.66 -4.67
C ASP A 142 -16.29 3.14 -3.79
N ASN A 143 -15.98 2.33 -2.77
CA ASN A 143 -16.97 1.77 -1.84
C ASN A 143 -16.94 2.39 -0.43
N ASP A 144 -16.21 3.53 -0.26
CA ASP A 144 -16.10 4.26 1.02
C ASP A 144 -15.63 3.37 2.18
N LEU A 145 -14.61 2.55 1.90
CA LEU A 145 -14.07 1.59 2.88
C LEU A 145 -12.79 2.07 3.56
N VAL A 146 -12.17 3.14 3.07
CA VAL A 146 -10.90 3.65 3.60
C VAL A 146 -11.16 4.56 4.80
N ASP A 147 -10.55 4.25 5.94
CA ASP A 147 -10.66 5.03 7.18
C ASP A 147 -9.52 6.05 7.33
N GLU A 148 -8.36 5.77 6.72
CA GLU A 148 -7.18 6.64 6.83
C GLU A 148 -6.28 6.47 5.60
N TYR A 149 -5.67 7.56 5.17
CA TYR A 149 -4.62 7.58 4.15
C TYR A 149 -3.31 8.04 4.79
N ARG A 150 -2.25 7.25 4.66
CA ARG A 150 -0.87 7.59 5.02
C ARG A 150 -0.07 7.71 3.74
N LEU A 151 0.21 8.93 3.31
CA LEU A 151 0.80 9.20 2.00
C LEU A 151 2.22 9.72 2.17
N MET A 152 3.17 9.10 1.50
CA MET A 152 4.56 9.57 1.41
C MET A 152 4.76 10.17 0.02
N ILE A 153 4.67 11.51 -0.07
CA ILE A 153 4.79 12.24 -1.33
C ILE A 153 6.25 12.62 -1.55
N HIS A 154 6.84 12.02 -2.57
CA HIS A 154 8.24 12.19 -2.92
C HIS A 154 8.43 13.40 -3.86
N PRO A 155 9.54 14.16 -3.72
CA PRO A 155 9.81 15.35 -4.53
C PRO A 155 10.29 15.01 -5.95
N ILE A 156 9.52 14.19 -6.67
CA ILE A 156 9.77 13.75 -8.04
C ILE A 156 8.50 13.80 -8.87
N VAL A 157 8.63 14.12 -10.15
CA VAL A 157 7.58 14.11 -11.16
C VAL A 157 7.98 13.14 -12.25
N VAL A 158 7.14 12.17 -12.56
CA VAL A 158 7.41 11.14 -13.59
C VAL A 158 6.51 11.29 -14.82
N GLY A 159 5.47 12.14 -14.75
CA GLY A 159 4.63 12.53 -15.90
C GLY A 159 3.54 11.54 -16.28
N GLY A 160 3.73 10.23 -16.08
CA GLY A 160 2.75 9.19 -16.43
C GLY A 160 2.85 8.00 -15.51
N GLY A 161 1.81 7.15 -15.52
CA GLY A 161 1.74 5.96 -14.66
C GLY A 161 0.42 5.84 -13.90
N LYS A 162 0.28 4.79 -13.10
CA LYS A 162 -0.91 4.56 -12.27
C LYS A 162 -0.91 5.51 -11.07
N ARG A 163 -2.02 6.19 -10.86
CA ARG A 163 -2.24 7.11 -9.73
C ARG A 163 -3.15 6.49 -8.68
N LEU A 164 -2.96 6.89 -7.42
CA LEU A 164 -3.85 6.49 -6.33
C LEU A 164 -5.24 7.11 -6.50
N PHE A 165 -5.30 8.43 -6.73
CA PHE A 165 -6.56 9.11 -7.03
C PHE A 165 -6.70 9.27 -8.54
N ARG A 166 -7.72 8.62 -9.10
CA ARG A 166 -7.94 8.53 -10.55
C ARG A 166 -9.03 9.49 -11.00
N ASP A 167 -9.02 9.83 -12.27
CA ASP A 167 -10.12 10.52 -12.89
C ASP A 167 -11.41 9.70 -12.73
N GLY A 168 -12.49 10.36 -12.29
CA GLY A 168 -13.77 9.72 -12.02
C GLY A 168 -13.97 9.22 -10.58
N ASN A 169 -12.95 9.30 -9.71
CA ASN A 169 -13.17 9.04 -8.30
C ASN A 169 -14.25 9.97 -7.71
N PRO A 170 -15.05 9.52 -6.74
CA PRO A 170 -16.01 10.36 -6.06
C PRO A 170 -15.31 11.51 -5.32
N LEU A 171 -15.99 12.65 -5.23
CA LEU A 171 -15.50 13.75 -4.41
C LEU A 171 -15.42 13.33 -2.94
N ALA A 172 -14.22 13.31 -2.40
CA ALA A 172 -13.96 13.05 -0.98
C ALA A 172 -13.36 14.27 -0.30
N LYS A 173 -13.87 14.63 0.88
CA LYS A 173 -13.28 15.67 1.73
C LYS A 173 -12.44 14.98 2.79
N LEU A 174 -11.18 15.40 2.91
CA LEU A 174 -10.23 14.84 3.85
C LEU A 174 -9.82 15.88 4.88
N THR A 175 -9.50 15.42 6.08
CA THR A 175 -8.88 16.22 7.14
C THR A 175 -7.44 15.77 7.31
N LEU A 176 -6.47 16.68 7.23
CA LEU A 176 -5.10 16.41 7.62
C LEU A 176 -5.04 16.23 9.14
N VAL A 177 -4.57 15.08 9.61
CA VAL A 177 -4.47 14.75 11.05
C VAL A 177 -3.03 14.70 11.55
N ASP A 178 -2.06 14.44 10.66
CA ASP A 178 -0.63 14.51 10.97
C ASP A 178 0.20 14.82 9.72
N SER A 179 1.36 15.44 9.92
CA SER A 179 2.31 15.70 8.83
C SER A 179 3.74 15.78 9.34
N LYS A 180 4.66 15.16 8.59
CA LYS A 180 6.11 15.22 8.81
C LYS A 180 6.80 15.48 7.48
N ILE A 181 7.95 16.12 7.50
CA ILE A 181 8.82 16.27 6.31
C ILE A 181 10.15 15.61 6.63
N SER A 182 10.60 14.70 5.77
CA SER A 182 11.89 14.06 5.88
C SER A 182 13.04 14.98 5.46
N GLY A 183 14.27 14.64 5.82
CA GLY A 183 15.46 15.39 5.40
C GLY A 183 15.69 15.35 3.89
N THR A 184 15.16 14.33 3.21
CA THR A 184 15.20 14.18 1.75
C THR A 184 14.06 14.90 1.03
N GLY A 185 13.17 15.60 1.78
CA GLY A 185 12.06 16.36 1.24
C GLY A 185 10.79 15.55 0.97
N VAL A 186 10.70 14.30 1.45
CA VAL A 186 9.46 13.52 1.38
C VAL A 186 8.44 14.09 2.36
N ALA A 187 7.24 14.43 1.87
CA ALA A 187 6.12 14.82 2.71
C ALA A 187 5.32 13.59 3.14
N ILE A 188 5.30 13.34 4.45
CA ILE A 188 4.58 12.22 5.08
C ILE A 188 3.30 12.79 5.68
N LEU A 189 2.16 12.45 5.09
CA LEU A 189 0.88 13.08 5.39
C LEU A 189 -0.15 12.02 5.78
N THR A 190 -0.84 12.25 6.90
CA THR A 190 -1.95 11.39 7.32
C THR A 190 -3.28 12.13 7.19
N TYR A 191 -4.20 11.55 6.43
CA TYR A 191 -5.53 12.11 6.21
C TYR A 191 -6.62 11.13 6.65
N ARG A 192 -7.76 11.68 7.08
CA ARG A 192 -9.00 10.92 7.32
C ARG A 192 -10.16 11.51 6.52
N PRO A 193 -11.07 10.67 6.01
CA PRO A 193 -12.35 11.14 5.50
C PRO A 193 -13.12 11.97 6.54
N LYS A 194 -13.87 12.99 6.06
CA LYS A 194 -14.72 13.84 6.92
C LYS A 194 -16.08 13.20 7.14
#